data_f0d6052cf408c7152328e8f7c36096b5
#
_entry.id   f0d6052cf408c7152328e8f7c36096b5
#
_cell.length_a   1.000
_cell.length_b   1.000
_cell.length_c   1.000
_cell.angle_alpha   90.00
_cell.angle_beta   90.00
_cell.angle_gamma   90.00
#
_symmetry.space_group_name_H-M   'P 1'
#
loop_
_entity.id
_entity.type
_entity.pdbx_description
1 polymer ?
#
loop_
_entity_poly.entity_id
_entity_poly.type
_entity_poly.pdbx_seq_one_letter_code
_entity_poly.pdbx_strand_id
1 'polypeptide(L)'
;MAKTIITLGREYCTGGRYIAEDVANALGIKLYDKELITMAAKHSGLSEEAVAASEKRHTHSLLYSLYTMGNELPLGDQVFILQSRIIKQLAEEGPCVILGRCGDYVLRERKDVLRVFVYAPKEWRLEYAKTNPLVKAKDEKGIKEEVEKTDRNRSAYYNYYTPVSYTHLRAHETEL
;
A
#
# COMPACT_ATOMS: atom_id res chain seq x y z
N MET A 1 4.00 16.62 -22.57
CA MET A 1 3.17 15.50 -22.11
C MET A 1 2.74 15.78 -20.68
N ALA A 2 1.47 15.64 -20.34
CA ALA A 2 1.01 15.77 -18.96
C ALA A 2 1.71 14.68 -18.13
N LYS A 3 2.30 15.07 -17.00
CA LYS A 3 2.89 14.12 -16.06
C LYS A 3 1.73 13.34 -15.42
N THR A 4 1.60 12.07 -15.72
CA THR A 4 0.54 11.24 -15.17
C THR A 4 1.12 10.40 -14.04
N ILE A 5 0.63 10.64 -12.83
CA ILE A 5 0.93 9.80 -11.67
C ILE A 5 -0.19 8.78 -11.54
N ILE A 6 0.15 7.53 -11.32
CA ILE A 6 -0.84 6.46 -11.09
C ILE A 6 -0.62 5.91 -9.69
N THR A 7 -1.65 5.97 -8.85
CA THR A 7 -1.65 5.26 -7.56
C THR A 7 -2.52 4.02 -7.68
N LEU A 8 -2.00 2.87 -7.26
CA LEU A 8 -2.69 1.60 -7.37
C LEU A 8 -2.83 0.93 -6.00
N GLY A 9 -4.05 0.98 -5.45
CA GLY A 9 -4.48 0.18 -4.31
C GLY A 9 -4.96 -1.21 -4.77
N ARG A 10 -4.95 -2.21 -3.89
CA ARG A 10 -5.38 -3.57 -4.27
C ARG A 10 -5.69 -4.44 -3.07
N GLU A 11 -6.60 -5.37 -3.25
CA GLU A 11 -6.74 -6.53 -2.40
C GLU A 11 -5.64 -7.57 -2.67
N TYR A 12 -5.42 -8.47 -1.72
CA TYR A 12 -4.43 -9.54 -1.87
C TYR A 12 -4.91 -10.59 -2.87
N CYS A 13 -4.01 -11.13 -3.67
CA CYS A 13 -4.29 -12.12 -4.71
C CYS A 13 -5.26 -11.64 -5.82
N THR A 14 -5.21 -10.36 -6.19
CA THR A 14 -5.95 -9.80 -7.33
C THR A 14 -5.11 -9.69 -8.60
N GLY A 15 -3.82 -10.05 -8.56
CA GLY A 15 -2.89 -9.75 -9.65
C GLY A 15 -2.46 -8.28 -9.71
N GLY A 16 -2.96 -7.42 -8.80
CA GLY A 16 -2.75 -5.98 -8.87
C GLY A 16 -1.28 -5.52 -8.91
N ARG A 17 -0.34 -6.36 -8.42
CA ARG A 17 1.08 -6.06 -8.56
C ARG A 17 1.53 -6.22 -10.01
N TYR A 18 1.16 -7.31 -10.67
CA TYR A 18 1.49 -7.55 -12.07
C TYR A 18 0.83 -6.53 -12.98
N ILE A 19 -0.42 -6.15 -12.69
CA ILE A 19 -1.11 -5.05 -13.40
C ILE A 19 -0.31 -3.75 -13.29
N ALA A 20 0.21 -3.42 -12.10
CA ALA A 20 1.03 -2.23 -11.90
C ALA A 20 2.35 -2.29 -12.68
N GLU A 21 3.00 -3.46 -12.73
CA GLU A 21 4.21 -3.71 -13.50
C GLU A 21 3.94 -3.57 -15.01
N ASP A 22 2.86 -4.17 -15.52
CA ASP A 22 2.47 -4.08 -16.92
C ASP A 22 2.13 -2.65 -17.33
N VAL A 23 1.38 -1.93 -16.52
CA VAL A 23 1.05 -0.51 -16.75
C VAL A 23 2.31 0.35 -16.78
N ALA A 24 3.22 0.17 -15.83
CA ALA A 24 4.46 0.92 -15.77
C ALA A 24 5.32 0.66 -17.01
N ASN A 25 5.44 -0.61 -17.43
CA ASN A 25 6.18 -1.02 -18.61
C ASN A 25 5.54 -0.46 -19.90
N ALA A 26 4.23 -0.58 -20.06
CA ALA A 26 3.51 -0.09 -21.23
C ALA A 26 3.63 1.44 -21.41
N LEU A 27 3.70 2.17 -20.30
CA LEU A 27 3.83 3.63 -20.31
C LEU A 27 5.30 4.09 -20.29
N GLY A 28 6.26 3.19 -20.11
CA GLY A 28 7.68 3.54 -19.99
C GLY A 28 7.97 4.39 -18.74
N ILE A 29 7.23 4.21 -17.66
CA ILE A 29 7.36 4.94 -16.39
C ILE A 29 7.77 4.02 -15.24
N LYS A 30 8.30 4.59 -14.17
CA LYS A 30 8.82 3.81 -13.04
C LYS A 30 7.72 3.34 -12.11
N LEU A 31 7.80 2.08 -11.67
CA LEU A 31 6.98 1.54 -10.60
C LEU A 31 7.75 1.64 -9.27
N TYR A 32 7.07 2.15 -8.24
CA TYR A 32 7.55 2.20 -6.86
C TYR A 32 6.68 1.30 -5.96
N ASP A 33 7.26 0.20 -5.48
CA ASP A 33 6.65 -0.74 -4.51
C ASP A 33 7.60 -0.96 -3.33
N LYS A 34 8.51 -1.91 -3.44
CA LYS A 34 9.49 -2.22 -2.39
C LYS A 34 10.54 -1.13 -2.24
N GLU A 35 10.84 -0.42 -3.29
CA GLU A 35 11.79 0.69 -3.30
C GLU A 35 11.42 1.78 -2.27
N LEU A 36 10.13 1.99 -2.01
CA LEU A 36 9.68 2.92 -0.97
C LEU A 36 10.13 2.48 0.45
N ILE A 37 10.19 1.17 0.71
CA ILE A 37 10.72 0.62 1.96
C ILE A 37 12.21 0.92 2.06
N THR A 38 12.97 0.60 1.01
CA THR A 38 14.42 0.84 0.95
C THR A 38 14.74 2.33 1.10
N MET A 39 14.01 3.20 0.41
CA MET A 39 14.19 4.65 0.52
C MET A 39 13.87 5.14 1.93
N ALA A 40 12.78 4.68 2.55
CA ALA A 40 12.43 5.03 3.92
C ALA A 40 13.48 4.55 4.92
N ALA A 41 14.00 3.34 4.75
CA ALA A 41 15.08 2.80 5.59
C ALA A 41 16.35 3.66 5.51
N LYS A 42 16.79 4.02 4.30
CA LYS A 42 17.97 4.87 4.08
C LYS A 42 17.81 6.26 4.71
N HIS A 43 16.62 6.85 4.65
CA HIS A 43 16.38 8.20 5.20
C HIS A 43 16.17 8.22 6.72
N SER A 44 15.75 7.10 7.32
CA SER A 44 15.49 7.02 8.77
C SER A 44 16.63 6.42 9.57
N GLY A 45 17.63 5.79 8.91
CA GLY A 45 18.66 5.01 9.59
C GLY A 45 18.14 3.67 10.15
N LEU A 46 16.91 3.29 9.85
CA LEU A 46 16.31 2.00 10.23
C LEU A 46 16.67 0.90 9.24
N SER A 47 16.59 -0.38 9.67
CA SER A 47 16.70 -1.48 8.72
C SER A 47 15.42 -1.62 7.88
N GLU A 48 15.54 -2.19 6.68
CA GLU A 48 14.37 -2.44 5.81
C GLU A 48 13.35 -3.37 6.49
N GLU A 49 13.81 -4.32 7.29
CA GLU A 49 12.96 -5.22 8.08
C GLU A 49 12.15 -4.45 9.13
N ALA A 50 12.77 -3.47 9.80
CA ALA A 50 12.08 -2.61 10.78
C ALA A 50 11.01 -1.77 10.11
N VAL A 51 11.31 -1.17 8.95
CA VAL A 51 10.34 -0.40 8.15
C VAL A 51 9.19 -1.30 7.68
N ALA A 52 9.49 -2.46 7.11
CA ALA A 52 8.47 -3.41 6.65
C ALA A 52 7.62 -3.99 7.79
N ALA A 53 8.21 -4.19 8.97
CA ALA A 53 7.49 -4.66 10.15
C ALA A 53 6.55 -3.59 10.71
N SER A 54 6.95 -2.32 10.68
CA SER A 54 6.12 -1.20 11.14
C SER A 54 4.85 -1.04 10.31
N GLU A 55 4.89 -1.31 9.00
CA GLU A 55 3.72 -1.31 8.11
C GLU A 55 2.68 -2.39 8.48
N LYS A 56 3.09 -3.45 9.16
CA LYS A 56 2.22 -4.59 9.54
C LYS A 56 1.65 -4.48 10.95
N ARG A 57 2.24 -3.65 11.80
CA ARG A 57 1.88 -3.52 13.21
C ARG A 57 1.14 -2.21 13.48
N HIS A 58 -0.14 -2.16 13.10
CA HIS A 58 -1.03 -1.10 13.58
C HIS A 58 -1.82 -1.65 14.77
N THR A 59 -1.24 -1.52 15.94
CA THR A 59 -1.96 -1.76 17.18
C THR A 59 -2.68 -0.47 17.58
N HIS A 60 -4.01 -0.48 17.49
CA HIS A 60 -4.88 0.48 18.18
C HIS A 60 -4.74 0.33 19.70
N SER A 61 -3.58 0.56 20.25
CA SER A 61 -3.40 0.59 21.68
C SER A 61 -3.43 2.04 22.14
N LEU A 62 -4.61 2.47 22.60
CA LEU A 62 -4.76 3.71 23.40
C LEU A 62 -3.78 3.71 24.60
N LEU A 63 -3.42 2.52 25.12
CA LEU A 63 -2.40 2.35 26.15
C LEU A 63 -0.99 2.70 25.65
N TYR A 64 -0.70 2.44 24.37
CA TYR A 64 0.62 2.78 23.80
C TYR A 64 0.79 4.29 23.61
N SER A 65 -0.28 5.00 23.21
CA SER A 65 -0.24 6.47 23.10
C SER A 65 -0.14 7.16 24.47
N LEU A 66 -0.68 6.56 25.52
CA LEU A 66 -0.51 7.04 26.90
C LEU A 66 0.89 6.77 27.47
N TYR A 67 1.55 5.69 27.00
CA TYR A 67 2.91 5.35 27.44
C TYR A 67 3.99 6.19 26.74
N THR A 68 3.71 6.73 25.56
CA THR A 68 4.62 7.60 24.79
C THR A 68 4.40 9.10 25.07
N MET A 69 3.99 9.46 26.28
CA MET A 69 4.00 10.88 26.73
C MET A 69 5.41 11.51 26.80
N GLY A 70 6.42 10.83 26.26
CA GLY A 70 7.77 11.33 26.00
C GLY A 70 8.04 11.41 24.50
N ASN A 71 7.82 12.57 23.93
CA ASN A 71 8.41 13.22 22.78
C ASN A 71 8.67 12.51 21.43
N GLU A 72 8.43 11.20 21.24
CA GLU A 72 8.64 10.55 19.95
C GLU A 72 7.37 9.87 19.43
N LEU A 73 7.06 10.15 18.15
CA LEU A 73 5.96 9.49 17.45
C LEU A 73 6.21 7.97 17.37
N PRO A 74 5.14 7.13 17.43
CA PRO A 74 5.27 5.70 17.18
C PRO A 74 6.01 5.41 15.87
N LEU A 75 6.84 4.37 15.84
CA LEU A 75 7.65 4.02 14.67
C LEU A 75 6.83 3.93 13.37
N GLY A 76 5.62 3.36 13.44
CA GLY A 76 4.72 3.28 12.30
C GLY A 76 4.35 4.66 11.73
N ASP A 77 4.09 5.62 12.60
CA ASP A 77 3.74 6.99 12.20
C ASP A 77 4.94 7.72 11.61
N GLN A 78 6.13 7.54 12.18
CA GLN A 78 7.37 8.09 11.63
C GLN A 78 7.62 7.55 10.22
N VAL A 79 7.47 6.23 10.03
CA VAL A 79 7.62 5.57 8.72
C VAL A 79 6.56 6.07 7.73
N PHE A 80 5.30 6.20 8.14
CA PHE A 80 4.23 6.72 7.27
C PHE A 80 4.51 8.17 6.81
N ILE A 81 4.93 9.05 7.73
CA ILE A 81 5.27 10.44 7.42
C ILE A 81 6.43 10.49 6.43
N LEU A 82 7.47 9.67 6.66
CA LEU A 82 8.63 9.62 5.78
C LEU A 82 8.26 9.10 4.39
N GLN A 83 7.53 8.00 4.30
CA GLN A 83 7.04 7.46 3.02
C GLN A 83 6.14 8.46 2.29
N SER A 84 5.29 9.20 3.02
CA SER A 84 4.45 10.24 2.43
C SER A 84 5.28 11.37 1.80
N ARG A 85 6.39 11.77 2.44
CA ARG A 85 7.32 12.76 1.87
C ARG A 85 8.00 12.23 0.61
N ILE A 86 8.49 10.98 0.65
CA ILE A 86 9.10 10.32 -0.50
C ILE A 86 8.11 10.22 -1.67
N ILE A 87 6.89 9.78 -1.42
CA ILE A 87 5.83 9.68 -2.45
C ILE A 87 5.57 11.05 -3.11
N LYS A 88 5.47 12.12 -2.31
CA LYS A 88 5.30 13.48 -2.85
C LYS A 88 6.49 13.92 -3.70
N GLN A 89 7.71 13.67 -3.23
CA GLN A 89 8.93 13.98 -3.98
C GLN A 89 8.97 13.24 -5.32
N LEU A 90 8.73 11.92 -5.32
CA LEU A 90 8.71 11.12 -6.56
C LEU A 90 7.65 11.59 -7.55
N ALA A 91 6.49 12.04 -7.06
CA ALA A 91 5.44 12.62 -7.89
C ALA A 91 5.83 13.98 -8.49
N GLU A 92 6.76 14.74 -7.88
CA GLU A 92 7.33 15.96 -8.47
C GLU A 92 8.41 15.66 -9.51
N GLU A 93 9.17 14.59 -9.33
CA GLU A 93 10.25 14.20 -10.24
C GLU A 93 9.73 13.77 -11.62
N GLY A 94 8.54 13.16 -11.71
CA GLY A 94 7.97 12.80 -13.00
C GLY A 94 6.86 11.75 -12.94
N PRO A 95 6.42 11.25 -14.12
CA PRO A 95 5.43 10.20 -14.22
C PRO A 95 5.90 8.92 -13.52
N CYS A 96 5.01 8.32 -12.72
CA CYS A 96 5.32 7.07 -12.03
C CYS A 96 4.05 6.33 -11.62
N VAL A 97 4.21 5.05 -11.30
CA VAL A 97 3.20 4.21 -10.64
C VAL A 97 3.62 3.99 -9.18
N ILE A 98 2.71 4.27 -8.25
CA ILE A 98 2.93 4.07 -6.81
C ILE A 98 1.98 2.98 -6.34
N LEU A 99 2.53 1.88 -5.81
CA LEU A 99 1.76 0.72 -5.40
C LEU A 99 1.49 0.71 -3.89
N GLY A 100 0.25 1.05 -3.51
CA GLY A 100 -0.23 1.03 -2.12
C GLY A 100 0.23 2.21 -1.27
N ARG A 101 0.48 1.96 0.02
CA ARG A 101 0.98 2.92 1.04
C ARG A 101 0.17 4.21 1.13
N CYS A 102 -1.15 4.09 0.94
CA CYS A 102 -2.06 5.25 0.91
C CYS A 102 -1.62 6.33 -0.10
N GLY A 103 -0.96 5.95 -1.21
CA GLY A 103 -0.47 6.88 -2.22
C GLY A 103 -1.57 7.75 -2.81
N ASP A 104 -2.77 7.20 -2.97
CA ASP A 104 -4.00 7.90 -3.38
C ASP A 104 -4.36 9.02 -2.41
N TYR A 105 -4.29 8.78 -1.10
CA TYR A 105 -4.56 9.77 -0.06
C TYR A 105 -3.41 10.76 0.11
N VAL A 106 -2.15 10.30 0.05
CA VAL A 106 -0.96 11.17 0.14
C VAL A 106 -0.97 12.22 -0.97
N LEU A 107 -1.42 11.84 -2.17
CA LEU A 107 -1.49 12.71 -3.35
C LEU A 107 -2.90 13.25 -3.63
N ARG A 108 -3.80 13.27 -2.62
CA ARG A 108 -5.21 13.64 -2.81
C ARG A 108 -5.44 15.05 -3.35
N GLU A 109 -4.54 15.98 -3.05
CA GLU A 109 -4.62 17.37 -3.48
C GLU A 109 -4.19 17.58 -4.96
N ARG A 110 -3.54 16.58 -5.57
CA ARG A 110 -3.08 16.66 -6.96
C ARG A 110 -4.19 16.26 -7.93
N LYS A 111 -4.34 17.00 -9.00
CA LYS A 111 -5.33 16.77 -10.06
C LYS A 111 -4.81 15.86 -11.18
N ASP A 112 -3.50 15.68 -11.28
CA ASP A 112 -2.79 14.90 -12.29
C ASP A 112 -2.54 13.44 -11.86
N VAL A 113 -3.30 12.94 -10.87
CA VAL A 113 -3.19 11.59 -10.34
C VAL A 113 -4.38 10.74 -10.75
N LEU A 114 -4.11 9.64 -11.45
CA LEU A 114 -5.08 8.57 -11.67
C LEU A 114 -5.05 7.62 -10.46
N ARG A 115 -6.20 7.46 -9.80
CA ARG A 115 -6.36 6.59 -8.63
C ARG A 115 -7.07 5.32 -9.05
N VAL A 116 -6.39 4.19 -8.87
CA VAL A 116 -6.90 2.87 -9.28
C VAL A 116 -6.96 1.96 -8.05
N PHE A 117 -8.04 1.21 -7.92
CA PHE A 117 -8.16 0.16 -6.92
C PHE A 117 -8.54 -1.16 -7.58
N VAL A 118 -7.69 -2.19 -7.40
CA VAL A 118 -7.89 -3.52 -7.99
C VAL A 118 -8.48 -4.46 -6.95
N TYR A 119 -9.64 -5.01 -7.24
CA TYR A 119 -10.32 -6.00 -6.41
C TYR A 119 -10.85 -7.16 -7.25
N ALA A 120 -11.21 -8.26 -6.62
CA ALA A 120 -11.82 -9.42 -7.27
C ALA A 120 -12.67 -10.22 -6.26
N PRO A 121 -13.64 -11.02 -6.71
CA PRO A 121 -14.38 -11.92 -5.86
C PRO A 121 -13.46 -12.81 -5.03
N LYS A 122 -13.84 -13.06 -3.77
CA LYS A 122 -13.01 -13.81 -2.83
C LYS A 122 -12.68 -15.21 -3.33
N GLU A 123 -13.65 -15.87 -3.93
CA GLU A 123 -13.50 -17.22 -4.49
C GLU A 123 -12.44 -17.26 -5.58
N TRP A 124 -12.47 -16.30 -6.49
CA TRP A 124 -11.46 -16.16 -7.54
C TRP A 124 -10.06 -15.92 -6.94
N ARG A 125 -9.95 -15.05 -5.95
CA ARG A 125 -8.67 -14.73 -5.30
C ARG A 125 -8.08 -15.92 -4.54
N LEU A 126 -8.92 -16.75 -3.92
CA LEU A 126 -8.49 -17.98 -3.24
C LEU A 126 -7.97 -19.02 -4.26
N GLU A 127 -8.64 -19.14 -5.41
CA GLU A 127 -8.16 -20.03 -6.48
C GLU A 127 -6.83 -19.55 -7.07
N TYR A 128 -6.74 -18.27 -7.39
CA TYR A 128 -5.51 -17.66 -7.87
C TYR A 128 -4.37 -17.76 -6.85
N ALA A 129 -4.67 -17.71 -5.56
CA ALA A 129 -3.68 -17.82 -4.49
C ALA A 129 -2.95 -19.17 -4.48
N LYS A 130 -3.59 -20.26 -4.95
CA LYS A 130 -2.98 -21.62 -5.02
C LYS A 130 -1.76 -21.64 -5.93
N THR A 131 -1.73 -20.83 -6.97
CA THR A 131 -0.66 -20.77 -7.97
C THR A 131 0.24 -19.53 -7.82
N ASN A 132 -0.12 -18.59 -6.95
CA ASN A 132 0.60 -17.34 -6.78
C ASN A 132 1.89 -17.56 -5.95
N PRO A 133 3.08 -17.29 -6.50
CA PRO A 133 4.35 -17.50 -5.80
C PRO A 133 4.54 -16.60 -4.58
N LEU A 134 3.76 -15.54 -4.44
CA LEU A 134 3.82 -14.62 -3.29
C LEU A 134 3.10 -15.19 -2.06
N VAL A 135 2.23 -16.20 -2.23
CA VAL A 135 1.51 -16.88 -1.15
C VAL A 135 2.41 -17.94 -0.52
N LYS A 136 2.58 -17.87 0.79
CA LYS A 136 3.47 -18.76 1.55
C LYS A 136 2.79 -20.04 1.96
N ALA A 137 1.50 -19.96 2.34
CA ALA A 137 0.69 -21.11 2.72
C ALA A 137 0.49 -22.07 1.53
N LYS A 138 0.41 -23.37 1.82
CA LYS A 138 0.27 -24.42 0.78
C LYS A 138 -1.03 -25.19 0.86
N ASP A 139 -1.66 -25.21 2.03
CA ASP A 139 -2.94 -25.84 2.24
C ASP A 139 -4.08 -24.79 2.13
N GLU A 140 -5.30 -25.25 1.81
CA GLU A 140 -6.44 -24.36 1.56
C GLU A 140 -6.79 -23.48 2.77
N LYS A 141 -6.70 -24.04 3.97
CA LYS A 141 -7.00 -23.30 5.20
C LYS A 141 -5.97 -22.17 5.41
N GLY A 142 -4.69 -22.48 5.29
CA GLY A 142 -3.62 -21.50 5.43
C GLY A 142 -3.66 -20.42 4.35
N ILE A 143 -3.97 -20.78 3.09
CA ILE A 143 -4.18 -19.83 1.99
C ILE A 143 -5.31 -18.85 2.34
N LYS A 144 -6.46 -19.36 2.78
CA LYS A 144 -7.58 -18.53 3.19
C LYS A 144 -7.22 -17.58 4.33
N GLU A 145 -6.56 -18.11 5.37
CA GLU A 145 -6.09 -17.31 6.51
C GLU A 145 -5.08 -16.23 6.09
N GLU A 146 -4.14 -16.56 5.18
CA GLU A 146 -3.14 -15.61 4.67
C GLU A 146 -3.81 -14.49 3.85
N VAL A 147 -4.77 -14.83 2.98
CA VAL A 147 -5.52 -13.84 2.18
C VAL A 147 -6.29 -12.89 3.09
N GLU A 148 -7.09 -13.43 4.01
CA GLU A 148 -7.90 -12.62 4.92
C GLU A 148 -7.05 -11.77 5.87
N LYS A 149 -5.95 -12.30 6.38
CA LYS A 149 -5.02 -11.57 7.25
C LYS A 149 -4.35 -10.42 6.52
N THR A 150 -3.93 -10.65 5.26
CA THR A 150 -3.27 -9.62 4.47
C THR A 150 -4.23 -8.49 4.14
N ASP A 151 -5.46 -8.80 3.76
CA ASP A 151 -6.48 -7.79 3.49
C ASP A 151 -6.86 -7.01 4.76
N ARG A 152 -7.02 -7.68 5.90
CA ARG A 152 -7.25 -6.99 7.19
C ARG A 152 -6.12 -6.03 7.53
N ASN A 153 -4.86 -6.44 7.33
CA ASN A 153 -3.71 -5.58 7.61
C ASN A 153 -3.69 -4.35 6.69
N ARG A 154 -3.98 -4.52 5.39
CA ARG A 154 -4.06 -3.41 4.44
C ARG A 154 -5.18 -2.45 4.78
N SER A 155 -6.36 -2.99 5.08
CA SER A 155 -7.52 -2.19 5.50
C SER A 155 -7.24 -1.43 6.80
N ALA A 156 -6.67 -2.08 7.80
CA ALA A 156 -6.30 -1.45 9.07
C ALA A 156 -5.29 -0.32 8.87
N TYR A 157 -4.25 -0.55 8.06
CA TYR A 157 -3.25 0.46 7.70
C TYR A 157 -3.91 1.68 7.05
N TYR A 158 -4.74 1.45 6.02
CA TYR A 158 -5.40 2.52 5.29
C TYR A 158 -6.35 3.31 6.18
N ASN A 159 -7.21 2.63 6.95
CA ASN A 159 -8.18 3.27 7.83
C ASN A 159 -7.53 4.02 9.01
N TYR A 160 -6.32 3.64 9.41
CA TYR A 160 -5.57 4.34 10.46
C TYR A 160 -5.02 5.68 9.96
N TYR A 161 -4.47 5.70 8.74
CA TYR A 161 -3.80 6.91 8.20
C TYR A 161 -4.70 7.79 7.35
N THR A 162 -5.92 7.34 7.01
CA THR A 162 -6.83 8.11 6.17
C THR A 162 -8.21 8.23 6.82
N PRO A 163 -8.94 9.34 6.61
CA PRO A 163 -10.31 9.48 7.08
C PRO A 163 -11.31 8.70 6.21
N VAL A 164 -10.86 8.12 5.09
CA VAL A 164 -11.69 7.38 4.13
C VAL A 164 -11.60 5.89 4.44
N SER A 165 -12.75 5.22 4.53
CA SER A 165 -12.74 3.77 4.73
C SER A 165 -12.17 3.04 3.52
N TYR A 166 -11.32 2.03 3.75
CA TYR A 166 -10.76 1.17 2.71
C TYR A 166 -11.84 0.52 1.82
N THR A 167 -13.03 0.25 2.38
CA THR A 167 -14.15 -0.30 1.64
C THR A 167 -14.72 0.68 0.61
N HIS A 168 -14.59 1.99 0.82
CA HIS A 168 -15.02 3.01 -0.14
C HIS A 168 -14.17 3.02 -1.41
N LEU A 169 -12.95 2.48 -1.38
CA LEU A 169 -12.12 2.36 -2.58
C LEU A 169 -12.72 1.43 -3.64
N ARG A 170 -13.59 0.48 -3.22
CA ARG A 170 -14.36 -0.37 -4.14
C ARG A 170 -15.57 0.35 -4.75
N ALA A 171 -16.09 1.39 -4.10
CA ALA A 171 -17.33 2.06 -4.50
C ALA A 171 -17.17 3.10 -5.61
N HIS A 172 -15.94 3.41 -6.01
CA HIS A 172 -15.65 4.27 -7.15
C HIS A 172 -15.48 3.42 -8.42
N GLU A 173 -16.49 2.61 -8.75
CA GLU A 173 -16.60 2.03 -10.08
C GLU A 173 -16.90 3.14 -11.06
N THR A 174 -15.94 3.45 -11.92
CA THR A 174 -16.23 4.17 -13.17
C THR A 174 -16.91 3.14 -14.07
N GLU A 175 -18.22 3.26 -14.25
CA GLU A 175 -18.89 2.65 -15.41
C GLU A 175 -18.20 3.21 -16.65
N LEU A 176 -17.53 2.31 -17.38
CA LEU A 176 -16.98 2.58 -18.70
C LEU A 176 -18.07 2.37 -19.75
#